data_c528f8aa082068f2fb7befd929274ef3
#
_entry.id   c528f8aa082068f2fb7befd929274ef3
#
_cell.length_a   1.000
_cell.length_b   1.000
_cell.length_c   1.000
_cell.angle_alpha   90.00
_cell.angle_beta   90.00
_cell.angle_gamma   90.00
#
_symmetry.space_group_name_H-M   'P 1'
#
loop_
_entity.id
_entity.type
_entity.pdbx_description
1 polymer ?
#
loop_
_entity_poly.entity_id
_entity_poly.type
_entity_poly.pdbx_seq_one_letter_code
_entity_poly.pdbx_strand_id
1 'polypeptide(L)' 'MKYRCTICGHIYDEDVEGTRFEDLPSDWTCPLCGVGKEMFERV' A
#
# COMPACT_ATOMS: atom_id res chain seq x y z
N MET A 1 8.46 2.34 7.38
CA MET A 1 7.59 1.15 7.55
C MET A 1 7.09 0.71 6.19
N LYS A 2 6.85 -0.57 6.02
CA LYS A 2 6.46 -1.13 4.73
C LYS A 2 5.12 -1.83 4.86
N TYR A 3 4.36 -1.79 3.78
CA TYR A 3 3.08 -2.48 3.69
C TYR A 3 3.09 -3.36 2.46
N ARG A 4 2.53 -4.55 2.58
CA ARG A 4 2.51 -5.50 1.48
C ARG A 4 1.07 -5.79 1.05
N CYS A 5 0.85 -5.73 -0.25
CA CYS A 5 -0.42 -6.17 -0.82
C CYS A 5 -0.55 -7.68 -0.66
N THR A 6 -1.61 -8.14 -0.01
CA THR A 6 -1.80 -9.57 0.23
C THR A 6 -2.29 -10.30 -1.03
N ILE A 7 -2.61 -9.58 -2.09
CA ILE A 7 -3.14 -10.16 -3.32
C ILE A 7 -2.02 -10.37 -4.33
N CYS A 8 -1.22 -9.33 -4.62
CA CYS A 8 -0.16 -9.44 -5.64
C CYS A 8 1.26 -9.37 -5.08
N GLY A 9 1.41 -9.07 -3.80
CA GLY A 9 2.73 -9.01 -3.16
C GLY A 9 3.47 -7.70 -3.35
N HIS A 10 2.81 -6.68 -3.88
CA HIS A 10 3.43 -5.36 -4.05
C HIS A 10 3.80 -4.76 -2.69
N ILE A 11 4.98 -4.18 -2.60
CA ILE A 11 5.45 -3.53 -1.38
C ILE A 11 5.32 -2.01 -1.53
N TYR A 12 4.61 -1.40 -0.60
CA TYR A 12 4.54 0.06 -0.47
C TYR A 12 5.51 0.46 0.64
N ASP A 13 6.57 1.16 0.26
CA ASP A 13 7.59 1.60 1.22
C ASP A 13 7.41 3.10 1.47
N GLU A 14 7.01 3.45 2.68
CA GLU A 14 6.76 4.86 3.03
C GLU A 14 8.01 5.73 2.86
N ASP A 15 9.19 5.15 3.11
CA ASP A 15 10.44 5.91 3.00
C ASP A 15 10.76 6.21 1.54
N VAL A 16 10.47 5.28 0.64
CA VAL A 16 10.70 5.46 -0.79
C VAL A 16 9.68 6.41 -1.40
N GLU A 17 8.41 6.22 -1.02
CA GLU A 17 7.33 7.01 -1.60
C GLU A 17 7.24 8.42 -1.03
N GLY A 18 7.75 8.61 0.19
CA GLY A 18 7.72 9.92 0.85
C GLY A 18 6.37 10.28 1.44
N THR A 19 5.42 9.36 1.46
CA THR A 19 4.08 9.57 2.03
C THR A 19 3.73 8.36 2.87
N ARG A 20 3.24 8.60 4.08
CA ARG A 20 2.84 7.50 4.95
C ARG A 20 1.61 6.80 4.36
N PHE A 21 1.56 5.49 4.55
CA PHE A 21 0.47 4.69 4.01
C PHE A 21 -0.90 5.20 4.51
N GLU A 22 -0.97 5.56 5.78
CA GLU A 22 -2.22 6.04 6.38
C GLU A 22 -2.63 7.42 5.86
N ASP A 23 -1.70 8.17 5.25
CA ASP A 23 -1.98 9.47 4.66
C ASP A 23 -2.49 9.37 3.23
N LEU A 24 -2.49 8.17 2.67
CA LEU A 24 -3.01 7.96 1.31
C LEU A 24 -4.53 8.17 1.32
N PRO A 25 -5.09 8.67 0.21
CA PRO A 25 -6.54 8.87 0.14
C PRO A 25 -7.28 7.53 0.28
N SER A 26 -8.53 7.60 0.75
CA SER A 26 -9.31 6.39 1.00
C SER A 26 -9.61 5.60 -0.27
N ASP A 27 -9.56 6.26 -1.42
CA ASP A 27 -9.79 5.61 -2.72
C ASP A 27 -8.50 5.15 -3.39
N TRP A 28 -7.36 5.25 -2.69
CA TRP A 28 -6.09 4.76 -3.21
C TRP A 28 -6.15 3.24 -3.37
N THR A 29 -5.60 2.76 -4.46
CA THR A 29 -5.59 1.33 -4.76
C THR A 29 -4.18 0.89 -5.11
N CYS A 30 -3.95 -0.43 -5.03
CA CYS A 30 -2.68 -1.02 -5.43
C CYS A 30 -2.43 -0.73 -6.91
N PRO A 31 -1.25 -0.17 -7.26
CA PRO A 31 -0.96 0.13 -8.67
C PRO A 31 -0.76 -1.10 -9.53
N LEU A 32 -0.59 -2.28 -8.92
CA LEU A 32 -0.36 -3.50 -9.68
C LEU A 32 -1.64 -4.32 -9.89
N CYS A 33 -2.45 -4.49 -8.84
CA CYS A 33 -3.64 -5.34 -8.94
C CYS A 33 -4.94 -4.59 -8.70
N GLY A 34 -4.89 -3.36 -8.22
CA GLY A 34 -6.06 -2.51 -8.10
C GLY A 34 -6.93 -2.73 -6.87
N VAL A 35 -6.48 -3.53 -5.91
CA VAL A 35 -7.23 -3.71 -4.66
C VAL A 35 -7.05 -2.51 -3.74
N GLY A 36 -7.98 -2.32 -2.81
CA GLY A 36 -7.93 -1.20 -1.90
C GLY A 36 -6.91 -1.37 -0.79
N LYS A 37 -6.78 -0.31 0.02
CA LYS A 37 -5.81 -0.28 1.13
C LYS A 37 -6.06 -1.41 2.13
N GLU A 38 -7.31 -1.85 2.26
CA GLU A 38 -7.67 -2.87 3.25
C GLU A 38 -7.01 -4.22 2.95
N MET A 39 -6.52 -4.41 1.75
CA MET A 39 -5.82 -5.63 1.36
C MET A 39 -4.34 -5.61 1.71
N PHE A 40 -3.83 -4.49 2.20
CA PHE A 40 -2.42 -4.37 2.57
C PHE A 40 -2.24 -4.71 4.05
N GLU A 41 -1.08 -5.32 4.36
CA GLU A 41 -0.69 -5.58 5.74
C GLU A 41 0.68 -4.97 5.99
N ARG A 42 0.89 -4.53 7.23
CA ARG A 42 2.19 -3.98 7.63
C ARG A 42 3.18 -5.13 7.83
N VAL A 43 4.33 -4.97 7.26
CA VAL A 43 5.42 -5.96 7.37
C VAL A 43 6.63 -5.38 8.09
#